data_7fb5b4b44faa732c3dd85b9757c0118d
#
_entry.id   7fb5b4b44faa732c3dd85b9757c0118d
#
_cell.length_a   1.000
_cell.length_b   1.000
_cell.length_c   1.000
_cell.angle_alpha   90.00
_cell.angle_beta   90.00
_cell.angle_gamma   90.00
#
_symmetry.space_group_name_H-M   'P 1'
#
loop_
_entity.id
_entity.type
_entity.pdbx_description
1 polymer ?
#
loop_
_entity_poly.entity_id
_entity_poly.type
_entity_poly.pdbx_seq_one_letter_code
_entity_poly.pdbx_strand_id
1 'polypeptide(L)'
;MSDAQTVTFKIWRGDANSGAFQDYTAECSEGMVVLDAVHQIQRTQANDLACRWNCKAGKCGSCSAEVNGMPKLMCMARLSDLPLDRPVTIEAMKAFPVLKDLITDVSWNFSVKKRIKPFKPRQPDAPDGTWRMQQADIDRVQEFRKCIECFLCQDVCHVLRDHQMHDKFIGPRFLIHVAALEMHPLDTEDRLEELRNTQGIGYCNITKCCTKVCPESIEITDNGIIPLKERVVDKFYDPFGWFWRWLKRRQDRQPSKPV
;
A
#
# COMPACT_ATOMS: atom_id res chain seq x y z
N MET A 1 2.79 -36.84 -16.91
CA MET A 1 3.94 -36.21 -16.24
C MET A 1 4.22 -34.96 -17.07
N SER A 2 3.94 -33.76 -16.58
CA SER A 2 4.25 -32.53 -17.31
C SER A 2 5.77 -32.39 -17.37
N ASP A 3 6.31 -32.23 -18.57
CA ASP A 3 7.75 -32.05 -18.78
C ASP A 3 8.23 -30.84 -17.99
N ALA A 4 9.20 -31.06 -17.10
CA ALA A 4 9.83 -29.95 -16.36
C ALA A 4 10.66 -29.13 -17.35
N GLN A 5 10.40 -27.86 -17.44
CA GLN A 5 11.15 -26.91 -18.27
C GLN A 5 12.23 -26.21 -17.44
N THR A 6 13.45 -26.19 -17.92
CA THR A 6 14.52 -25.37 -17.30
C THR A 6 14.32 -23.91 -17.69
N VAL A 7 14.19 -23.03 -16.69
CA VAL A 7 14.00 -21.58 -16.85
C VAL A 7 15.20 -20.84 -16.25
N THR A 8 15.66 -19.81 -16.94
CA THR A 8 16.72 -18.92 -16.45
C THR A 8 16.13 -17.77 -15.64
N PHE A 9 16.72 -17.52 -14.47
CA PHE A 9 16.39 -16.42 -13.58
C PHE A 9 17.59 -15.49 -13.44
N LYS A 10 17.38 -14.19 -13.64
CA LYS A 10 18.34 -13.12 -13.32
C LYS A 10 17.96 -12.52 -12.00
N ILE A 11 18.66 -12.89 -10.93
CA ILE A 11 18.40 -12.40 -9.58
C ILE A 11 19.44 -11.36 -9.21
N TRP A 12 18.96 -10.20 -8.74
CA TRP A 12 19.85 -9.17 -8.22
C TRP A 12 20.47 -9.64 -6.90
N ARG A 13 21.80 -9.55 -6.80
CA ARG A 13 22.60 -9.91 -5.63
C ARG A 13 23.46 -8.75 -5.21
N GLY A 14 23.44 -8.43 -3.92
CA GLY A 14 24.23 -7.32 -3.38
C GLY A 14 23.65 -6.75 -2.10
N ASP A 15 24.12 -5.55 -1.78
CA ASP A 15 23.73 -4.80 -0.58
C ASP A 15 23.45 -3.33 -0.91
N ALA A 16 23.37 -2.46 0.11
CA ALA A 16 23.13 -1.03 -0.08
C ALA A 16 24.20 -0.30 -0.90
N ASN A 17 25.42 -0.85 -1.03
CA ASN A 17 26.57 -0.17 -1.64
C ASN A 17 26.83 -0.66 -3.07
N SER A 18 26.64 -1.95 -3.31
CA SER A 18 26.97 -2.55 -4.60
C SER A 18 26.18 -3.83 -4.87
N GLY A 19 25.93 -4.11 -6.13
CA GLY A 19 25.27 -5.34 -6.54
C GLY A 19 25.25 -5.52 -8.04
N ALA A 20 24.91 -6.74 -8.46
CA ALA A 20 24.77 -7.11 -9.85
C ALA A 20 23.75 -8.24 -10.02
N PHE A 21 23.17 -8.33 -11.21
CA PHE A 21 22.38 -9.49 -11.58
C PHE A 21 23.26 -10.71 -11.79
N GLN A 22 22.82 -11.84 -11.21
CA GLN A 22 23.44 -13.14 -11.42
C GLN A 22 22.43 -14.11 -12.05
N ASP A 23 22.90 -14.95 -12.95
CA ASP A 23 22.07 -15.91 -13.65
C ASP A 23 22.02 -17.24 -12.88
N TYR A 24 20.81 -17.76 -12.71
CA TYR A 24 20.51 -19.04 -12.09
C TYR A 24 19.51 -19.81 -12.95
N THR A 25 19.44 -21.11 -12.76
CA THR A 25 18.47 -21.96 -13.44
C THR A 25 17.60 -22.71 -12.44
N ALA A 26 16.33 -22.90 -12.77
CA ALA A 26 15.44 -23.75 -11.98
C ALA A 26 14.59 -24.62 -12.90
N GLU A 27 14.30 -25.84 -12.45
CA GLU A 27 13.35 -26.72 -13.10
C GLU A 27 11.93 -26.28 -12.70
N CYS A 28 11.15 -25.88 -13.68
CA CYS A 28 9.82 -25.36 -13.49
C CYS A 28 8.77 -26.33 -14.01
N SER A 29 7.78 -26.63 -13.19
CA SER A 29 6.63 -27.45 -13.53
C SER A 29 5.33 -26.64 -13.40
N GLU A 30 4.25 -27.21 -13.91
CA GLU A 30 2.92 -26.62 -13.80
C GLU A 30 2.55 -26.29 -12.34
N GLY A 31 1.96 -25.13 -12.13
CA GLY A 31 1.52 -24.67 -10.81
C GLY A 31 2.59 -23.98 -9.94
N MET A 32 3.87 -24.03 -10.32
CA MET A 32 4.94 -23.37 -9.58
C MET A 32 4.83 -21.84 -9.65
N VAL A 33 5.24 -21.20 -8.54
CA VAL A 33 5.36 -19.75 -8.42
C VAL A 33 6.83 -19.31 -8.33
N VAL A 34 7.09 -18.04 -8.54
CA VAL A 34 8.45 -17.45 -8.48
C VAL A 34 9.17 -17.81 -7.17
N LEU A 35 8.45 -17.81 -6.05
CA LEU A 35 9.05 -18.16 -4.75
C LEU A 35 9.57 -19.60 -4.70
N ASP A 36 8.91 -20.55 -5.37
CA ASP A 36 9.36 -21.94 -5.41
C ASP A 36 10.68 -22.06 -6.19
N ALA A 37 10.80 -21.35 -7.32
CA ALA A 37 12.05 -21.27 -8.07
C ALA A 37 13.18 -20.63 -7.25
N VAL A 38 12.90 -19.55 -6.52
CA VAL A 38 13.88 -18.92 -5.61
C VAL A 38 14.34 -19.90 -4.53
N HIS A 39 13.43 -20.68 -3.93
CA HIS A 39 13.79 -21.70 -2.94
C HIS A 39 14.60 -22.86 -3.55
N GLN A 40 14.30 -23.24 -4.80
CA GLN A 40 15.11 -24.24 -5.50
C GLN A 40 16.54 -23.73 -5.74
N ILE A 41 16.69 -22.49 -6.19
CA ILE A 41 17.99 -21.83 -6.37
C ILE A 41 18.75 -21.74 -5.06
N GLN A 42 18.10 -21.32 -3.95
CA GLN A 42 18.71 -21.30 -2.63
C GLN A 42 19.25 -22.68 -2.21
N ARG A 43 18.50 -23.74 -2.49
CA ARG A 43 18.89 -25.11 -2.11
C ARG A 43 20.05 -25.66 -2.94
N THR A 44 20.16 -25.30 -4.23
CA THR A 44 21.04 -25.97 -5.17
C THR A 44 22.21 -25.14 -5.69
N GLN A 45 22.09 -23.78 -5.68
CA GLN A 45 23.06 -22.92 -6.35
C GLN A 45 23.55 -21.74 -5.49
N ALA A 46 22.66 -21.19 -4.62
CA ALA A 46 22.94 -19.97 -3.86
C ALA A 46 22.30 -20.01 -2.47
N ASN A 47 22.87 -20.82 -1.58
CA ASN A 47 22.35 -21.00 -0.22
C ASN A 47 22.38 -19.71 0.64
N ASP A 48 23.14 -18.71 0.21
CA ASP A 48 23.30 -17.40 0.85
C ASP A 48 22.37 -16.33 0.26
N LEU A 49 21.55 -16.65 -0.77
CA LEU A 49 20.58 -15.73 -1.36
C LEU A 49 19.55 -15.29 -0.31
N ALA A 50 19.59 -14.00 0.03
CA ALA A 50 18.68 -13.46 1.02
C ALA A 50 17.29 -13.19 0.42
N CYS A 51 16.29 -13.88 0.94
CA CYS A 51 14.88 -13.74 0.56
C CYS A 51 13.99 -13.81 1.80
N ARG A 52 13.05 -12.90 1.89
CA ARG A 52 12.05 -12.89 2.98
C ARG A 52 10.77 -13.60 2.52
N TRP A 53 10.26 -14.52 3.33
CA TRP A 53 8.99 -15.18 3.10
C TRP A 53 8.39 -15.73 4.41
N ASN A 54 7.09 -16.06 4.41
CA ASN A 54 6.43 -16.66 5.57
C ASN A 54 5.24 -17.55 5.16
N CYS A 55 4.09 -16.97 4.78
CA CYS A 55 2.82 -17.73 4.65
C CYS A 55 2.71 -18.57 3.37
N LYS A 56 3.42 -18.25 2.28
CA LYS A 56 3.29 -18.83 0.93
C LYS A 56 1.87 -18.78 0.32
N ALA A 57 0.97 -17.96 0.87
CA ALA A 57 -0.45 -17.94 0.51
C ALA A 57 -0.98 -16.52 0.23
N GLY A 58 -0.11 -15.56 -0.09
CA GLY A 58 -0.50 -14.19 -0.42
C GLY A 58 -1.07 -13.36 0.73
N LYS A 59 -0.85 -13.75 2.01
CA LYS A 59 -1.52 -13.12 3.17
C LYS A 59 -0.61 -12.36 4.13
N CYS A 60 0.71 -12.46 4.00
CA CYS A 60 1.63 -11.81 4.93
C CYS A 60 2.47 -10.67 4.34
N GLY A 61 2.48 -10.51 3.02
CA GLY A 61 3.25 -9.47 2.34
C GLY A 61 4.78 -9.64 2.36
N SER A 62 5.32 -10.65 3.06
CA SER A 62 6.77 -10.77 3.31
C SER A 62 7.60 -11.01 2.03
N CYS A 63 7.06 -11.73 1.05
CA CYS A 63 7.78 -12.10 -0.17
C CYS A 63 7.62 -11.08 -1.31
N SER A 64 7.43 -9.81 -0.98
CA SER A 64 7.35 -8.72 -1.95
C SER A 64 8.69 -8.48 -2.63
N ALA A 65 8.70 -8.46 -3.96
CA ALA A 65 9.87 -8.19 -4.80
C ALA A 65 9.41 -7.66 -6.17
N GLU A 66 10.32 -7.13 -6.95
CA GLU A 66 10.06 -6.83 -8.36
C GLU A 66 10.34 -8.07 -9.23
N VAL A 67 9.34 -8.51 -9.96
CA VAL A 67 9.44 -9.61 -10.94
C VAL A 67 9.21 -9.02 -12.32
N ASN A 68 10.20 -9.13 -13.20
CA ASN A 68 10.20 -8.51 -14.52
C ASN A 68 9.86 -7.00 -14.45
N GLY A 69 10.44 -6.30 -13.47
CA GLY A 69 10.25 -4.86 -13.25
C GLY A 69 8.90 -4.46 -12.67
N MET A 70 8.07 -5.41 -12.25
CA MET A 70 6.77 -5.13 -11.63
C MET A 70 6.72 -5.67 -10.20
N PRO A 71 6.31 -4.83 -9.22
CA PRO A 71 6.13 -5.28 -7.84
C PRO A 71 5.07 -6.39 -7.73
N LYS A 72 5.46 -7.53 -7.18
CA LYS A 72 4.59 -8.70 -7.00
C LYS A 72 4.91 -9.43 -5.69
N LEU A 73 3.94 -10.18 -5.18
CA LEU A 73 4.20 -11.21 -4.18
C LEU A 73 4.77 -12.44 -4.89
N MET A 74 6.01 -12.82 -4.62
CA MET A 74 6.63 -13.98 -5.28
C MET A 74 5.87 -15.28 -5.08
N CYS A 75 5.16 -15.44 -3.95
CA CYS A 75 4.32 -16.62 -3.68
C CYS A 75 2.99 -16.64 -4.48
N MET A 76 2.63 -15.54 -5.15
CA MET A 76 1.42 -15.44 -5.99
C MET A 76 1.76 -15.26 -7.47
N ALA A 77 3.01 -14.96 -7.80
CA ALA A 77 3.48 -14.79 -9.17
C ALA A 77 3.69 -16.17 -9.81
N ARG A 78 2.69 -16.65 -10.56
CA ARG A 78 2.77 -17.94 -11.26
C ARG A 78 3.77 -17.85 -12.39
N LEU A 79 4.58 -18.90 -12.56
CA LEU A 79 5.54 -18.97 -13.66
C LEU A 79 4.82 -19.07 -15.02
N SER A 80 3.68 -19.72 -15.08
CA SER A 80 2.84 -19.80 -16.29
C SER A 80 2.37 -18.44 -16.81
N ASP A 81 2.30 -17.43 -15.95
CA ASP A 81 1.84 -16.08 -16.31
C ASP A 81 3.00 -15.17 -16.75
N LEU A 82 4.23 -15.69 -16.77
CA LEU A 82 5.43 -14.95 -17.14
C LEU A 82 5.95 -15.41 -18.51
N PRO A 83 6.60 -14.52 -19.28
CA PRO A 83 7.27 -14.88 -20.51
C PRO A 83 8.53 -15.69 -20.16
N LEU A 84 8.48 -17.01 -20.34
CA LEU A 84 9.58 -17.93 -20.02
C LEU A 84 10.55 -18.13 -21.19
N ASP A 85 10.31 -17.51 -22.34
CA ASP A 85 11.21 -17.44 -23.52
C ASP A 85 12.42 -16.53 -23.29
N ARG A 86 12.40 -15.77 -22.22
CA ARG A 86 13.50 -14.89 -21.76
C ARG A 86 13.73 -15.04 -20.26
N PRO A 87 14.92 -14.67 -19.75
CA PRO A 87 15.21 -14.75 -18.33
C PRO A 87 14.20 -13.97 -17.49
N VAL A 88 13.69 -14.59 -16.41
CA VAL A 88 12.83 -13.92 -15.43
C VAL A 88 13.72 -13.11 -14.50
N THR A 89 13.55 -11.79 -14.46
CA THR A 89 14.30 -10.91 -13.55
C THR A 89 13.62 -10.83 -12.20
N ILE A 90 14.41 -10.92 -11.11
CA ILE A 90 13.94 -10.74 -9.75
C ILE A 90 14.88 -9.77 -9.03
N GLU A 91 14.34 -8.71 -8.48
CA GLU A 91 15.09 -7.69 -7.76
C GLU A 91 14.34 -7.18 -6.53
N ALA A 92 15.04 -6.52 -5.63
CA ALA A 92 14.45 -5.91 -4.43
C ALA A 92 13.48 -4.78 -4.80
N MET A 93 12.54 -4.47 -3.91
CA MET A 93 11.66 -3.31 -4.04
C MET A 93 12.47 -2.00 -4.10
N LYS A 94 12.33 -1.22 -5.17
CA LYS A 94 13.16 -0.02 -5.46
C LYS A 94 12.81 1.21 -4.62
N ALA A 95 11.60 1.25 -4.07
CA ALA A 95 11.19 2.37 -3.21
C ALA A 95 11.83 2.32 -1.81
N PHE A 96 12.54 1.26 -1.46
CA PHE A 96 13.12 1.06 -0.13
C PHE A 96 14.61 0.72 -0.21
N PRO A 97 15.41 1.12 0.81
CA PRO A 97 16.82 0.76 0.87
C PRO A 97 17.02 -0.76 0.88
N VAL A 98 17.95 -1.25 0.07
CA VAL A 98 18.32 -2.67 0.05
C VAL A 98 19.18 -2.98 1.27
N LEU A 99 18.86 -4.05 1.99
CA LEU A 99 19.69 -4.61 3.05
C LEU A 99 20.62 -5.69 2.52
N LYS A 100 20.04 -6.67 1.82
CA LYS A 100 20.78 -7.74 1.14
C LYS A 100 19.89 -8.40 0.09
N ASP A 101 20.38 -8.55 -1.12
CA ASP A 101 19.73 -9.24 -2.24
C ASP A 101 18.28 -8.78 -2.47
N LEU A 102 17.31 -9.62 -2.12
CA LEU A 102 15.87 -9.32 -2.26
C LEU A 102 15.24 -8.71 -1.01
N ILE A 103 16.04 -8.46 0.05
CA ILE A 103 15.53 -7.91 1.31
C ILE A 103 15.75 -6.40 1.38
N THR A 104 14.69 -5.67 1.66
CA THR A 104 14.70 -4.21 1.84
C THR A 104 14.37 -3.80 3.27
N ASP A 105 14.81 -2.60 3.66
CA ASP A 105 14.39 -1.95 4.92
C ASP A 105 13.06 -1.23 4.71
N VAL A 106 12.01 -1.79 5.29
CA VAL A 106 10.65 -1.22 5.25
C VAL A 106 10.28 -0.46 6.54
N SER A 107 11.24 -0.19 7.42
CA SER A 107 11.02 0.45 8.74
C SER A 107 10.37 1.83 8.64
N TRP A 108 10.67 2.58 7.59
CA TRP A 108 10.04 3.86 7.29
C TRP A 108 8.51 3.78 7.31
N ASN A 109 7.94 2.70 6.76
CA ASN A 109 6.49 2.51 6.72
C ASN A 109 5.88 2.47 8.13
N PHE A 110 6.53 1.82 9.07
CA PHE A 110 6.04 1.76 10.47
C PHE A 110 6.17 3.11 11.17
N SER A 111 7.20 3.88 10.84
CA SER A 111 7.37 5.25 11.32
C SER A 111 6.27 6.19 10.81
N VAL A 112 5.87 6.05 9.55
CA VAL A 112 4.73 6.78 8.97
C VAL A 112 3.43 6.39 9.67
N LYS A 113 3.19 5.08 9.84
CA LYS A 113 1.97 4.57 10.49
C LYS A 113 1.77 5.16 11.89
N LYS A 114 2.84 5.29 12.67
CA LYS A 114 2.80 5.86 14.03
C LYS A 114 2.41 7.33 14.08
N ARG A 115 2.62 8.08 12.99
CA ARG A 115 2.29 9.52 12.90
C ARG A 115 0.84 9.78 12.54
N ILE A 116 0.11 8.79 12.04
CA ILE A 116 -1.30 8.95 11.69
C ILE A 116 -2.12 8.96 12.98
N LYS A 117 -2.95 9.99 13.15
CA LYS A 117 -3.85 10.11 14.30
C LYS A 117 -4.75 8.88 14.41
N PRO A 118 -4.86 8.25 15.59
CA PRO A 118 -5.65 7.04 15.79
C PRO A 118 -7.16 7.33 15.66
N PHE A 119 -7.93 6.26 15.60
CA PHE A 119 -9.39 6.30 15.63
C PHE A 119 -9.90 6.93 16.92
N LYS A 120 -10.87 7.86 16.81
CA LYS A 120 -11.51 8.52 17.93
C LYS A 120 -13.02 8.34 17.84
N PRO A 121 -13.62 7.40 18.61
CA PRO A 121 -15.04 7.11 18.50
C PRO A 121 -15.91 8.28 18.95
N ARG A 122 -17.04 8.49 18.26
CA ARG A 122 -18.12 9.35 18.75
C ARG A 122 -18.83 8.70 19.92
N GLN A 123 -19.67 9.46 20.60
CA GLN A 123 -20.50 8.92 21.68
C GLN A 123 -21.45 7.83 21.16
N PRO A 124 -21.73 6.80 21.97
CA PRO A 124 -22.75 5.78 21.64
C PRO A 124 -24.12 6.40 21.35
N ASP A 125 -24.89 5.74 20.50
CA ASP A 125 -26.26 6.16 20.11
C ASP A 125 -27.33 5.79 21.16
N ALA A 126 -27.01 4.84 22.05
CA ALA A 126 -27.95 4.35 23.04
C ALA A 126 -27.28 4.24 24.43
N PRO A 127 -28.07 4.27 25.52
CA PRO A 127 -27.55 4.19 26.89
C PRO A 127 -26.83 2.87 27.23
N ASP A 128 -27.08 1.82 26.46
CA ASP A 128 -26.41 0.50 26.58
C ASP A 128 -25.00 0.47 25.97
N GLY A 129 -24.52 1.60 25.43
CA GLY A 129 -23.21 1.71 24.82
C GLY A 129 -23.16 1.25 23.36
N THR A 130 -24.27 0.99 22.70
CA THR A 130 -24.29 0.56 21.29
C THR A 130 -24.12 1.72 20.31
N TRP A 131 -23.43 1.46 19.18
CA TRP A 131 -23.33 2.35 18.02
C TRP A 131 -24.14 1.81 16.86
N ARG A 132 -24.88 2.68 16.20
CA ARG A 132 -25.62 2.36 14.98
C ARG A 132 -24.90 2.94 13.77
N MET A 133 -24.76 2.15 12.72
CA MET A 133 -24.13 2.53 11.47
C MET A 133 -24.99 2.09 10.29
N GLN A 134 -25.03 2.90 9.24
CA GLN A 134 -25.66 2.47 7.99
C GLN A 134 -24.71 1.54 7.24
N GLN A 135 -25.26 0.51 6.60
CA GLN A 135 -24.48 -0.47 5.85
C GLN A 135 -23.64 0.20 4.76
N ALA A 136 -24.21 1.18 4.05
CA ALA A 136 -23.49 1.91 2.99
C ALA A 136 -22.23 2.63 3.48
N ASP A 137 -22.22 3.14 4.72
CA ASP A 137 -21.04 3.79 5.30
C ASP A 137 -19.97 2.76 5.70
N ILE A 138 -20.40 1.58 6.14
CA ILE A 138 -19.47 0.48 6.44
C ILE A 138 -18.85 -0.06 5.14
N ASP A 139 -19.64 -0.30 4.11
CA ASP A 139 -19.18 -0.83 2.82
C ASP A 139 -18.12 0.08 2.18
N ARG A 140 -18.26 1.39 2.37
CA ARG A 140 -17.30 2.40 1.87
C ARG A 140 -15.89 2.21 2.46
N VAL A 141 -15.77 1.81 3.71
CA VAL A 141 -14.47 1.72 4.42
C VAL A 141 -13.98 0.30 4.62
N GLN A 142 -14.84 -0.70 4.50
CA GLN A 142 -14.53 -2.11 4.75
C GLN A 142 -13.46 -2.65 3.80
N GLU A 143 -13.44 -2.18 2.57
CA GLU A 143 -12.47 -2.60 1.55
C GLU A 143 -11.02 -2.41 2.02
N PHE A 144 -10.72 -1.31 2.70
CA PHE A 144 -9.36 -0.97 3.13
C PHE A 144 -8.81 -1.91 4.22
N ARG A 145 -9.67 -2.64 4.93
CA ARG A 145 -9.28 -3.65 5.94
C ARG A 145 -8.63 -4.88 5.32
N LYS A 146 -8.82 -5.13 4.02
CA LYS A 146 -8.16 -6.22 3.30
C LYS A 146 -6.64 -6.04 3.19
N CYS A 147 -6.11 -4.85 3.46
CA CYS A 147 -4.71 -4.53 3.26
C CYS A 147 -3.78 -5.34 4.17
N ILE A 148 -2.92 -6.15 3.55
CA ILE A 148 -1.93 -7.02 4.21
C ILE A 148 -0.56 -6.35 4.45
N GLU A 149 -0.44 -5.05 4.20
CA GLU A 149 0.80 -4.28 4.37
C GLU A 149 2.01 -4.86 3.59
N CYS A 150 1.77 -5.33 2.38
CA CYS A 150 2.83 -5.87 1.50
C CYS A 150 3.73 -4.79 0.88
N PHE A 151 3.30 -3.53 0.90
CA PHE A 151 4.00 -2.35 0.37
C PHE A 151 4.24 -2.33 -1.15
N LEU A 152 3.66 -3.25 -1.94
CA LEU A 152 3.77 -3.22 -3.41
C LEU A 152 3.23 -1.92 -4.01
N CYS A 153 2.15 -1.38 -3.43
CA CYS A 153 1.60 -0.09 -3.84
C CYS A 153 2.53 1.10 -3.54
N GLN A 154 3.35 1.00 -2.48
CA GLN A 154 4.40 1.97 -2.18
C GLN A 154 5.54 1.86 -3.20
N ASP A 155 5.94 0.63 -3.51
CA ASP A 155 7.04 0.34 -4.41
C ASP A 155 6.76 0.76 -5.86
N VAL A 156 5.53 0.57 -6.35
CA VAL A 156 5.14 0.99 -7.71
C VAL A 156 4.89 2.50 -7.83
N CYS A 157 4.79 3.22 -6.70
CA CYS A 157 4.48 4.64 -6.71
C CYS A 157 5.68 5.46 -7.18
N HIS A 158 5.60 6.06 -8.36
CA HIS A 158 6.68 6.88 -8.92
C HIS A 158 7.11 8.04 -8.01
N VAL A 159 6.23 8.59 -7.17
CA VAL A 159 6.57 9.63 -6.19
C VAL A 159 7.56 9.11 -5.15
N LEU A 160 7.38 7.85 -4.69
CA LEU A 160 8.28 7.22 -3.73
C LEU A 160 9.46 6.53 -4.42
N ARG A 161 9.21 5.82 -5.53
CA ARG A 161 10.21 5.02 -6.25
C ARG A 161 11.20 5.88 -7.02
N ASP A 162 10.70 6.77 -7.89
CA ASP A 162 11.53 7.51 -8.83
C ASP A 162 11.98 8.86 -8.26
N HIS A 163 11.11 9.53 -7.51
CA HIS A 163 11.40 10.84 -6.92
C HIS A 163 11.87 10.79 -5.47
N GLN A 164 11.85 9.60 -4.82
CA GLN A 164 12.34 9.38 -3.45
C GLN A 164 11.76 10.35 -2.39
N MET A 165 10.49 10.78 -2.56
CA MET A 165 9.85 11.82 -1.72
C MET A 165 9.28 11.28 -0.41
N HIS A 166 10.00 10.40 0.27
CA HIS A 166 9.59 9.79 1.54
C HIS A 166 9.43 10.78 2.70
N ASP A 167 10.05 11.94 2.61
CA ASP A 167 9.94 13.04 3.58
C ASP A 167 8.67 13.88 3.42
N LYS A 168 8.06 13.88 2.22
CA LYS A 168 6.93 14.75 1.85
C LYS A 168 5.64 14.02 1.52
N PHE A 169 5.70 12.72 1.25
CA PHE A 169 4.56 11.94 0.82
C PHE A 169 4.49 10.60 1.53
N ILE A 170 3.38 10.34 2.21
CA ILE A 170 3.20 9.09 2.96
C ILE A 170 2.91 7.86 2.10
N GLY A 171 2.58 8.06 0.82
CA GLY A 171 2.31 6.99 -0.14
C GLY A 171 0.92 6.36 -0.06
N PRO A 172 0.58 5.56 -1.09
CA PRO A 172 -0.78 5.04 -1.26
C PRO A 172 -1.23 4.10 -0.13
N ARG A 173 -0.33 3.29 0.47
CA ARG A 173 -0.68 2.41 1.59
C ARG A 173 -1.24 3.20 2.77
N PHE A 174 -0.62 4.34 3.09
CA PHE A 174 -1.04 5.13 4.25
C PHE A 174 -2.19 6.07 3.92
N LEU A 175 -2.33 6.49 2.67
CA LEU A 175 -3.53 7.20 2.23
C LEU A 175 -4.78 6.34 2.39
N ILE A 176 -4.76 5.04 2.04
CA ILE A 176 -5.93 4.17 2.30
C ILE A 176 -6.13 3.89 3.79
N HIS A 177 -5.08 3.90 4.61
CA HIS A 177 -5.23 3.81 6.06
C HIS A 177 -5.94 5.05 6.62
N VAL A 178 -5.52 6.23 6.17
CA VAL A 178 -6.22 7.49 6.53
C VAL A 178 -7.64 7.49 6.00
N ALA A 179 -7.89 7.01 4.76
CA ALA A 179 -9.23 6.89 4.20
C ALA A 179 -10.15 6.00 5.04
N ALA A 180 -9.63 4.86 5.51
CA ALA A 180 -10.36 3.95 6.39
C ALA A 180 -10.80 4.60 7.71
N LEU A 181 -10.01 5.55 8.23
CA LEU A 181 -10.29 6.29 9.44
C LEU A 181 -11.18 7.51 9.16
N GLU A 182 -10.77 8.38 8.24
CA GLU A 182 -11.43 9.66 7.92
C GLU A 182 -12.84 9.49 7.35
N MET A 183 -13.12 8.38 6.70
CA MET A 183 -14.46 8.07 6.15
C MET A 183 -15.28 7.16 7.06
N HIS A 184 -14.75 6.74 8.20
CA HIS A 184 -15.48 5.85 9.11
C HIS A 184 -16.61 6.60 9.84
N PRO A 185 -17.86 6.10 9.86
CA PRO A 185 -19.02 6.81 10.42
C PRO A 185 -18.94 7.06 11.93
N LEU A 186 -18.09 6.35 12.64
CA LEU A 186 -17.89 6.52 14.08
C LEU A 186 -16.66 7.36 14.43
N ASP A 187 -15.79 7.69 13.46
CA ASP A 187 -14.59 8.47 13.75
C ASP A 187 -14.89 9.97 13.76
N THR A 188 -14.42 10.66 14.80
CA THR A 188 -14.59 12.10 14.98
C THR A 188 -13.28 12.88 14.81
N GLU A 189 -12.17 12.18 14.57
CA GLU A 189 -10.88 12.84 14.38
C GLU A 189 -10.77 13.43 12.97
N ASP A 190 -10.26 14.65 12.88
CA ASP A 190 -10.02 15.34 11.62
C ASP A 190 -8.55 15.23 11.21
N ARG A 191 -8.28 14.61 10.06
CA ARG A 191 -6.94 14.38 9.51
C ARG A 191 -6.68 15.17 8.22
N LEU A 192 -7.65 15.98 7.76
CA LEU A 192 -7.57 16.67 6.46
C LEU A 192 -6.46 17.73 6.43
N GLU A 193 -6.21 18.40 7.56
CA GLU A 193 -5.12 19.37 7.66
C GLU A 193 -3.75 18.70 7.52
N GLU A 194 -3.56 17.55 8.15
CA GLU A 194 -2.31 16.78 8.04
C GLU A 194 -2.13 16.21 6.63
N LEU A 195 -3.20 15.70 6.02
CA LEU A 195 -3.20 15.22 4.64
C LEU A 195 -2.71 16.31 3.67
N ARG A 196 -3.16 17.56 3.88
CA ARG A 196 -2.77 18.70 3.06
C ARG A 196 -1.34 19.12 3.31
N ASN A 197 -0.95 19.31 4.58
CA ASN A 197 0.25 20.06 4.95
C ASN A 197 1.49 19.17 5.14
N THR A 198 1.32 17.94 5.64
CA THR A 198 2.44 17.08 6.04
C THR A 198 2.45 15.69 5.40
N GLN A 199 1.28 15.19 5.01
CA GLN A 199 1.17 13.84 4.43
C GLN A 199 1.20 13.83 2.91
N GLY A 200 1.18 15.02 2.28
CA GLY A 200 1.50 15.23 0.89
C GLY A 200 0.50 14.66 -0.12
N ILE A 201 -0.81 14.62 0.21
CA ILE A 201 -1.84 14.08 -0.70
C ILE A 201 -1.83 14.76 -2.07
N GLY A 202 -1.36 16.00 -2.15
CA GLY A 202 -1.21 16.79 -3.38
C GLY A 202 -0.22 16.19 -4.39
N TYR A 203 0.79 15.44 -3.93
CA TYR A 203 1.80 14.83 -4.81
C TYR A 203 1.27 13.63 -5.61
N CYS A 204 0.15 13.02 -5.21
CA CYS A 204 -0.47 11.96 -5.98
C CYS A 204 -1.12 12.51 -7.25
N ASN A 205 -0.69 12.08 -8.42
CA ASN A 205 -1.25 12.46 -9.74
C ASN A 205 -2.22 11.43 -10.33
N ILE A 206 -2.74 10.51 -9.52
CA ILE A 206 -3.85 9.61 -9.87
C ILE A 206 -3.52 8.66 -11.06
N THR A 207 -2.29 8.16 -11.15
CA THR A 207 -1.87 7.21 -12.21
C THR A 207 -2.47 5.80 -12.06
N LYS A 208 -3.09 5.49 -10.93
CA LYS A 208 -3.70 4.18 -10.60
C LYS A 208 -2.72 3.00 -10.56
N CYS A 209 -1.42 3.24 -10.63
CA CYS A 209 -0.41 2.18 -10.56
C CYS A 209 -0.51 1.36 -9.25
N CYS A 210 -0.79 2.03 -8.12
CA CYS A 210 -0.98 1.39 -6.82
C CYS A 210 -2.19 0.44 -6.77
N THR A 211 -3.31 0.81 -7.38
CA THR A 211 -4.50 -0.06 -7.51
C THR A 211 -4.16 -1.31 -8.33
N LYS A 212 -3.44 -1.13 -9.44
CA LYS A 212 -3.11 -2.21 -10.38
C LYS A 212 -2.27 -3.33 -9.76
N VAL A 213 -1.39 -3.02 -8.81
CA VAL A 213 -0.49 -4.02 -8.19
C VAL A 213 -1.03 -4.58 -6.88
N CYS A 214 -2.20 -4.14 -6.42
CA CYS A 214 -2.74 -4.59 -5.14
C CYS A 214 -3.17 -6.06 -5.17
N PRO A 215 -2.55 -6.97 -4.38
CA PRO A 215 -2.90 -8.39 -4.40
C PRO A 215 -4.27 -8.68 -3.77
N GLU A 216 -4.79 -7.77 -2.96
CA GLU A 216 -6.11 -7.87 -2.33
C GLU A 216 -7.19 -7.10 -3.11
N SER A 217 -6.90 -6.65 -4.35
CA SER A 217 -7.82 -5.94 -5.24
C SER A 217 -8.52 -4.74 -4.58
N ILE A 218 -7.76 -3.98 -3.80
CA ILE A 218 -8.27 -2.73 -3.19
C ILE A 218 -8.24 -1.62 -4.24
N GLU A 219 -9.37 -0.96 -4.44
CA GLU A 219 -9.49 0.22 -5.31
C GLU A 219 -8.88 1.46 -4.65
N ILE A 220 -7.54 1.40 -4.45
CA ILE A 220 -6.75 2.37 -3.68
C ILE A 220 -6.99 3.80 -4.16
N THR A 221 -7.00 4.01 -5.47
CA THR A 221 -7.11 5.34 -6.06
C THR A 221 -8.54 5.83 -6.02
N ASP A 222 -9.50 5.05 -6.53
CA ASP A 222 -10.86 5.50 -6.74
C ASP A 222 -11.64 5.59 -5.43
N ASN A 223 -11.52 4.58 -4.57
CA ASN A 223 -12.27 4.54 -3.31
C ASN A 223 -11.54 5.23 -2.13
N GLY A 224 -10.22 5.38 -2.22
CA GLY A 224 -9.40 5.95 -1.14
C GLY A 224 -8.86 7.34 -1.45
N ILE A 225 -7.96 7.45 -2.43
CA ILE A 225 -7.18 8.68 -2.66
C ILE A 225 -8.05 9.80 -3.23
N ILE A 226 -8.89 9.53 -4.22
CA ILE A 226 -9.77 10.53 -4.83
C ILE A 226 -10.72 11.13 -3.78
N PRO A 227 -11.49 10.35 -3.00
CA PRO A 227 -12.36 10.91 -1.98
C PRO A 227 -11.63 11.73 -0.91
N LEU A 228 -10.39 11.35 -0.53
CA LEU A 228 -9.60 12.16 0.38
C LEU A 228 -9.18 13.50 -0.24
N LYS A 229 -8.81 13.51 -1.53
CA LYS A 229 -8.49 14.77 -2.24
C LYS A 229 -9.70 15.69 -2.32
N GLU A 230 -10.87 15.15 -2.66
CA GLU A 230 -12.13 15.90 -2.70
C GLU A 230 -12.45 16.52 -1.35
N ARG A 231 -12.37 15.76 -0.24
CA ARG A 231 -12.57 16.27 1.11
C ARG A 231 -11.59 17.39 1.49
N VAL A 232 -10.33 17.29 1.08
CA VAL A 232 -9.35 18.36 1.28
C VAL A 232 -9.73 19.60 0.48
N VAL A 233 -10.17 19.44 -0.78
CA VAL A 233 -10.62 20.57 -1.62
C VAL A 233 -11.85 21.23 -1.01
N ASP A 234 -12.85 20.48 -0.63
CA ASP A 234 -14.09 20.98 0.00
C ASP A 234 -13.81 21.77 1.28
N LYS A 235 -12.88 21.27 2.10
CA LYS A 235 -12.56 21.93 3.36
C LYS A 235 -11.78 23.22 3.19
N PHE A 236 -10.78 23.25 2.31
CA PHE A 236 -9.78 24.32 2.28
C PHE A 236 -9.88 25.24 1.05
N TYR A 237 -10.47 24.78 -0.05
CA TYR A 237 -10.46 25.51 -1.33
C TYR A 237 -11.85 25.80 -1.91
N ASP A 238 -12.93 25.30 -1.28
CA ASP A 238 -14.30 25.61 -1.70
C ASP A 238 -14.78 26.93 -1.07
N PRO A 239 -14.89 28.04 -1.84
CA PRO A 239 -15.32 29.34 -1.33
C PRO A 239 -16.80 29.34 -0.92
N PHE A 240 -17.66 28.55 -1.60
CA PHE A 240 -19.09 28.45 -1.25
C PHE A 240 -19.27 27.67 0.05
N GLY A 241 -18.57 26.56 0.23
CA GLY A 241 -18.56 25.79 1.47
C GLY A 241 -17.98 26.58 2.62
N TRP A 242 -16.95 27.43 2.40
CA TRP A 242 -16.43 28.34 3.40
C TRP A 242 -17.49 29.38 3.84
N PHE A 243 -18.22 29.98 2.86
CA PHE A 243 -19.28 30.96 3.14
C PHE A 243 -20.44 30.33 3.94
N TRP A 244 -20.90 29.12 3.57
CA TRP A 244 -21.93 28.40 4.30
C TRP A 244 -21.50 28.00 5.71
N ARG A 245 -20.27 27.53 5.90
CA ARG A 245 -19.70 27.24 7.23
C ARG A 245 -19.61 28.51 8.10
N TRP A 246 -19.25 29.64 7.50
CA TRP A 246 -19.22 30.92 8.20
C TRP A 246 -20.61 31.38 8.63
N LEU A 247 -21.63 31.22 7.79
CA LEU A 247 -23.03 31.54 8.12
C LEU A 247 -23.52 30.67 9.29
N LYS A 248 -23.30 29.34 9.25
CA LYS A 248 -23.66 28.43 10.33
C LYS A 248 -23.01 28.83 11.66
N ARG A 249 -21.71 29.10 11.67
CA ARG A 249 -21.01 29.56 12.88
C ARG A 249 -21.58 30.85 13.46
N ARG A 250 -22.16 31.70 12.64
CA ARG A 250 -22.86 32.92 13.11
C ARG A 250 -24.20 32.59 13.76
N GLN A 251 -24.95 31.65 13.24
CA GLN A 251 -26.23 31.20 13.81
C GLN A 251 -26.01 30.51 15.18
N ASP A 252 -25.01 29.68 15.30
CA ASP A 252 -24.65 28.96 16.55
C ASP A 252 -24.12 29.91 17.66
N ARG A 253 -23.70 31.15 17.31
CA ARG A 253 -23.25 32.16 18.24
C ARG A 253 -24.34 33.13 18.73
N GLN A 254 -25.58 33.01 18.24
CA GLN A 254 -26.67 33.78 18.80
C GLN A 254 -27.11 33.15 20.14
N PRO A 255 -27.05 33.91 21.25
CA PRO A 255 -27.52 33.41 22.53
C PRO A 255 -28.99 33.03 22.40
N SER A 256 -29.36 31.87 22.91
CA SER A 256 -30.76 31.46 23.06
C SER A 256 -31.50 32.60 23.77
N LYS A 257 -32.55 33.12 23.14
CA LYS A 257 -33.42 34.12 23.80
C LYS A 257 -33.88 33.52 25.12
N PRO A 258 -33.76 34.28 26.22
CA PRO A 258 -34.34 33.83 27.49
C PRO A 258 -35.85 33.71 27.33
N VAL A 259 -36.39 32.59 27.76
CA VAL A 259 -37.85 32.32 27.93
C VAL A 259 -38.33 33.07 29.14
#